data_aad684b973e41199e0f52a16e16cf249
#
_entry.id   aad684b973e41199e0f52a16e16cf249
#
_cell.length_a   1.000
_cell.length_b   1.000
_cell.length_c   1.000
_cell.angle_alpha   90.00
_cell.angle_beta   90.00
_cell.angle_gamma   90.00
#
_symmetry.space_group_name_H-M   'P 1'
#
loop_
_entity.id
_entity.type
_entity.pdbx_description
1 polymer ?
#
loop_
_entity_poly.entity_id
_entity_poly.type
_entity_poly.pdbx_seq_one_letter_code
_entity_poly.pdbx_strand_id
1 'polypeptide(L)'
;MNLLLRYRTDLQLECEDRIVTQFDSIHLSSKKLLVIIPFRDNWNYTNQCLKGLNQQDYNGLDITVVLADNGSIEDKTHLGISKLQSRTDLKYQISYVQYDIPFNFSTINNMAVNDHSNVNADYLLLLNNDVEFLEPDSLLQMVSFISNNPDCGALGCTLLYPDRRIQHLFISVGVKIVGAHPFKGKEYNPDEVWYSQPRVVGATTGAALLTSFQDYQDVDGLDEKLATSYQDVDYCLKIQELNKYVAVYPGVSMIHHETVTRAPEPNWNEVSYIYNKWGSKLTKNNYFSSRFTRWSEQLALTL
;
A
#
# COMPACT_ATOMS: atom_id res chain seq x y z
N MET A 1 1.98 26.62 15.67
CA MET A 1 0.78 26.31 14.88
C MET A 1 1.21 25.36 13.78
N ASN A 2 0.71 24.18 13.84
CA ASN A 2 1.22 22.99 13.19
C ASN A 2 1.17 23.11 11.65
N LEU A 3 2.28 22.86 10.95
CA LEU A 3 2.41 23.04 9.50
C LEU A 3 1.37 22.23 8.71
N LEU A 4 0.94 21.16 9.26
CA LEU A 4 -0.01 20.24 8.68
C LEU A 4 -1.48 20.69 8.79
N LEU A 5 -1.89 21.44 9.81
CA LEU A 5 -3.21 22.09 9.80
C LEU A 5 -3.39 23.02 8.58
N ARG A 6 -2.27 23.48 7.99
CA ARG A 6 -2.25 24.26 6.75
C ARG A 6 -2.29 23.40 5.48
N TYR A 7 -2.15 22.07 5.61
CA TYR A 7 -2.19 21.12 4.50
C TYR A 7 -3.61 20.66 4.15
N ARG A 8 -4.56 20.91 5.07
CA ARG A 8 -5.94 20.50 4.90
C ARG A 8 -6.68 21.45 3.96
N THR A 9 -7.42 20.89 3.03
CA THR A 9 -8.46 21.58 2.26
C THR A 9 -9.81 21.38 2.97
N ASP A 10 -10.79 22.22 2.67
CA ASP A 10 -12.13 22.06 3.25
C ASP A 10 -12.74 20.69 2.90
N LEU A 11 -12.55 20.23 1.67
CA LEU A 11 -13.01 18.90 1.23
C LEU A 11 -12.35 17.76 2.05
N GLN A 12 -11.08 17.91 2.38
CA GLN A 12 -10.34 16.94 3.19
C GLN A 12 -10.90 16.88 4.62
N LEU A 13 -11.24 18.04 5.19
CA LEU A 13 -11.90 18.13 6.51
C LEU A 13 -13.26 17.40 6.50
N GLU A 14 -14.10 17.65 5.49
CA GLU A 14 -15.40 16.98 5.36
C GLU A 14 -15.28 15.45 5.23
N CYS A 15 -14.24 14.96 4.55
CA CYS A 15 -13.98 13.53 4.44
C CYS A 15 -13.45 12.95 5.76
N GLU A 16 -12.53 13.66 6.44
CA GLU A 16 -11.96 13.19 7.70
C GLU A 16 -12.99 13.16 8.83
N ASP A 17 -13.94 14.10 8.87
CA ASP A 17 -15.04 14.11 9.85
C ASP A 17 -15.99 12.91 9.73
N ARG A 18 -15.99 12.22 8.57
CA ARG A 18 -16.77 11.00 8.34
C ARG A 18 -16.03 9.71 8.68
N ILE A 19 -14.72 9.78 8.99
CA ILE A 19 -13.93 8.59 9.32
C ILE A 19 -14.31 8.09 10.72
N VAL A 20 -14.76 6.85 10.80
CA VAL A 20 -14.92 6.15 12.06
C VAL A 20 -13.57 5.70 12.58
N THR A 21 -13.13 6.25 13.71
CA THR A 21 -11.81 5.98 14.31
C THR A 21 -11.87 5.14 15.57
N GLN A 22 -13.08 4.96 16.15
CA GLN A 22 -13.29 4.16 17.36
C GLN A 22 -14.04 2.89 17.00
N PHE A 23 -13.51 1.76 17.43
CA PHE A 23 -14.11 0.44 17.27
C PHE A 23 -14.32 -0.15 18.67
N ASP A 24 -15.56 -0.42 19.07
CA ASP A 24 -15.92 -0.95 20.38
C ASP A 24 -15.34 -2.35 20.65
N SER A 25 -15.05 -3.08 19.59
CA SER A 25 -14.27 -4.32 19.62
C SER A 25 -13.82 -4.65 18.20
N ILE A 26 -12.58 -5.14 18.06
CA ILE A 26 -12.08 -5.65 16.78
C ILE A 26 -12.63 -7.08 16.58
N HIS A 27 -13.96 -7.18 16.42
CA HIS A 27 -14.62 -8.42 16.06
C HIS A 27 -15.01 -8.37 14.58
N LEU A 28 -14.13 -8.90 13.73
CA LEU A 28 -14.46 -9.14 12.34
C LEU A 28 -15.28 -10.45 12.25
N SER A 29 -16.52 -10.36 11.81
CA SER A 29 -17.29 -11.56 11.47
C SER A 29 -16.68 -12.17 10.20
N SER A 30 -15.82 -13.17 10.36
CA SER A 30 -15.25 -14.01 9.27
C SER A 30 -15.03 -13.27 7.95
N LYS A 31 -14.02 -12.40 7.91
CA LYS A 31 -13.61 -11.70 6.68
C LYS A 31 -12.48 -12.46 5.97
N LYS A 32 -12.55 -12.52 4.66
CA LYS A 32 -11.53 -13.14 3.83
C LYS A 32 -10.58 -12.09 3.27
N LEU A 33 -9.29 -12.25 3.52
CA LEU A 33 -8.22 -11.40 3.05
C LEU A 33 -7.32 -12.16 2.08
N LEU A 34 -7.22 -11.69 0.84
CA LEU A 34 -6.25 -12.15 -0.13
C LEU A 34 -5.01 -11.25 -0.05
N VAL A 35 -3.85 -11.82 0.20
CA VAL A 35 -2.56 -11.10 0.26
C VAL A 35 -1.72 -11.51 -0.93
N ILE A 36 -1.36 -10.57 -1.79
CA ILE A 36 -0.48 -10.81 -2.94
C ILE A 36 0.92 -10.30 -2.61
N ILE A 37 1.91 -11.17 -2.71
CA ILE A 37 3.31 -10.87 -2.47
C ILE A 37 4.12 -11.19 -3.74
N PRO A 38 4.34 -10.20 -4.63
CA PRO A 38 5.23 -10.37 -5.76
C PRO A 38 6.68 -10.39 -5.25
N PHE A 39 7.49 -11.29 -5.80
CA PHE A 39 8.91 -11.38 -5.45
C PHE A 39 9.74 -11.99 -6.57
N ARG A 40 11.04 -11.79 -6.50
CA ARG A 40 12.04 -12.48 -7.29
C ARG A 40 13.32 -12.61 -6.48
N ASP A 41 13.78 -13.85 -6.29
CA ASP A 41 14.97 -14.15 -5.51
C ASP A 41 14.96 -13.51 -4.10
N ASN A 42 16.12 -13.24 -3.50
CA ASN A 42 16.22 -12.58 -2.19
C ASN A 42 15.34 -13.20 -1.09
N TRP A 43 15.29 -14.53 -1.04
CA TRP A 43 14.42 -15.31 -0.14
C TRP A 43 14.39 -14.86 1.31
N ASN A 44 15.49 -14.25 1.80
CA ASN A 44 15.56 -13.81 3.20
C ASN A 44 14.46 -12.80 3.54
N TYR A 45 14.23 -11.81 2.68
CA TYR A 45 13.19 -10.81 2.89
C TYR A 45 11.80 -11.42 2.80
N THR A 46 11.54 -12.20 1.75
CA THR A 46 10.26 -12.91 1.60
C THR A 46 9.97 -13.79 2.82
N ASN A 47 10.95 -14.55 3.29
CA ASN A 47 10.81 -15.39 4.48
C ASN A 47 10.56 -14.58 5.76
N GLN A 48 11.16 -13.40 5.89
CA GLN A 48 10.94 -12.51 7.04
C GLN A 48 9.52 -11.92 7.02
N CYS A 49 9.07 -11.45 5.87
CA CYS A 49 7.68 -11.00 5.67
C CYS A 49 6.67 -12.10 6.03
N LEU A 50 6.87 -13.33 5.53
CA LEU A 50 6.00 -14.48 5.83
C LEU A 50 6.02 -14.89 7.31
N LYS A 51 7.15 -14.77 7.99
CA LYS A 51 7.22 -14.97 9.45
C LYS A 51 6.42 -13.91 10.19
N GLY A 52 6.54 -12.66 9.77
CA GLY A 52 5.75 -11.56 10.34
C GLY A 52 4.25 -11.78 10.15
N LEU A 53 3.82 -12.22 8.96
CA LEU A 53 2.45 -12.64 8.71
C LEU A 53 2.02 -13.76 9.65
N ASN A 54 2.82 -14.81 9.82
CA ASN A 54 2.47 -15.93 10.70
C ASN A 54 2.37 -15.55 12.19
N GLN A 55 2.92 -14.41 12.58
CA GLN A 55 2.85 -13.89 13.94
C GLN A 55 1.65 -12.97 14.19
N GLN A 56 0.94 -12.57 13.12
CA GLN A 56 -0.22 -11.71 13.27
C GLN A 56 -1.37 -12.36 14.03
N ASP A 57 -2.20 -11.56 14.67
CA ASP A 57 -3.50 -11.95 15.20
C ASP A 57 -4.52 -11.99 14.07
N TYR A 58 -5.16 -13.13 13.90
CA TYR A 58 -6.13 -13.38 12.83
C TYR A 58 -7.57 -13.46 13.32
N ASN A 59 -7.87 -12.97 14.48
CA ASN A 59 -9.21 -13.06 15.05
C ASN A 59 -10.29 -12.54 14.08
N GLY A 60 -11.03 -13.47 13.48
CA GLY A 60 -12.06 -13.18 12.48
C GLY A 60 -11.56 -12.99 11.05
N LEU A 61 -10.26 -13.21 10.76
CA LEU A 61 -9.70 -13.17 9.40
C LEU A 61 -9.36 -14.57 8.88
N ASP A 62 -9.88 -14.91 7.70
CA ASP A 62 -9.43 -16.05 6.90
C ASP A 62 -8.48 -15.52 5.81
N ILE A 63 -7.21 -15.89 5.88
CA ILE A 63 -6.16 -15.31 5.05
C ILE A 63 -5.61 -16.31 4.07
N THR A 64 -5.60 -15.90 2.80
CA THR A 64 -4.88 -16.58 1.72
C THR A 64 -3.72 -15.72 1.26
N VAL A 65 -2.50 -16.22 1.38
CA VAL A 65 -1.27 -15.57 0.90
C VAL A 65 -0.86 -16.20 -0.42
N VAL A 66 -0.65 -15.37 -1.43
CA VAL A 66 -0.16 -15.78 -2.75
C VAL A 66 1.26 -15.25 -2.93
N LEU A 67 2.21 -16.16 -3.06
CA LEU A 67 3.57 -15.85 -3.47
C LEU A 67 3.63 -15.84 -5.00
N ALA A 68 3.74 -14.65 -5.58
CA ALA A 68 3.82 -14.43 -7.02
C ALA A 68 5.28 -14.27 -7.45
N ASP A 69 5.92 -15.38 -7.81
CA ASP A 69 7.33 -15.43 -8.20
C ASP A 69 7.53 -14.96 -9.64
N ASN A 70 8.30 -13.92 -9.83
CA ASN A 70 8.66 -13.42 -11.16
C ASN A 70 9.95 -14.07 -11.70
N GLY A 71 9.97 -15.40 -11.74
CA GLY A 71 11.06 -16.17 -12.33
C GLY A 71 12.34 -16.15 -11.50
N SER A 72 12.26 -16.51 -10.21
CA SER A 72 13.44 -16.70 -9.35
C SER A 72 14.37 -17.79 -9.89
N ILE A 73 15.67 -17.56 -9.76
CA ILE A 73 16.71 -18.45 -10.26
C ILE A 73 17.68 -18.93 -9.16
N GLU A 74 17.62 -18.34 -7.97
CA GLU A 74 18.51 -18.72 -6.85
C GLU A 74 18.06 -20.06 -6.23
N ASP A 75 18.97 -21.01 -6.10
CA ASP A 75 18.72 -22.30 -5.41
C ASP A 75 18.19 -22.11 -3.98
N LYS A 76 18.66 -21.07 -3.29
CA LYS A 76 18.20 -20.73 -1.95
C LYS A 76 16.73 -20.35 -1.92
N THR A 77 16.25 -19.67 -2.95
CA THR A 77 14.84 -19.29 -3.10
C THR A 77 13.98 -20.53 -3.34
N HIS A 78 14.37 -21.39 -4.27
CA HIS A 78 13.65 -22.64 -4.54
C HIS A 78 13.61 -23.58 -3.32
N LEU A 79 14.72 -23.69 -2.59
CA LEU A 79 14.76 -24.47 -1.35
C LEU A 79 13.84 -23.86 -0.27
N GLY A 80 13.80 -22.53 -0.19
CA GLY A 80 12.94 -21.82 0.75
C GLY A 80 11.45 -22.04 0.46
N ILE A 81 11.05 -21.95 -0.80
CA ILE A 81 9.67 -22.21 -1.26
C ILE A 81 9.29 -23.67 -0.94
N SER A 82 10.14 -24.66 -1.28
CA SER A 82 9.89 -26.07 -0.98
C SER A 82 9.67 -26.32 0.50
N LYS A 83 10.50 -25.71 1.37
CA LYS A 83 10.34 -25.80 2.83
C LYS A 83 9.05 -25.16 3.30
N LEU A 84 8.67 -24.01 2.75
CA LEU A 84 7.45 -23.29 3.10
C LEU A 84 6.21 -24.13 2.77
N GLN A 85 6.17 -24.73 1.57
CA GLN A 85 5.05 -25.56 1.13
C GLN A 85 4.86 -26.83 1.97
N SER A 86 5.90 -27.30 2.66
CA SER A 86 5.84 -28.45 3.56
C SER A 86 5.43 -28.09 5.01
N ARG A 87 5.25 -26.80 5.33
CA ARG A 87 4.86 -26.37 6.67
C ARG A 87 3.39 -26.64 6.95
N THR A 88 3.10 -27.08 8.17
CA THR A 88 1.75 -27.36 8.69
C THR A 88 1.34 -26.42 9.82
N ASP A 89 2.24 -25.51 10.22
CA ASP A 89 2.07 -24.56 11.32
C ASP A 89 1.75 -23.14 10.87
N LEU A 90 1.40 -22.97 9.60
CA LEU A 90 0.97 -21.67 9.06
C LEU A 90 -0.44 -21.35 9.52
N LYS A 91 -0.64 -20.09 9.96
CA LYS A 91 -1.94 -19.57 10.35
C LYS A 91 -2.77 -19.09 9.15
N TYR A 92 -2.24 -19.17 7.95
CA TYR A 92 -2.86 -18.75 6.68
C TYR A 92 -2.73 -19.84 5.64
N GLN A 93 -3.60 -19.81 4.64
CA GLN A 93 -3.47 -20.63 3.45
C GLN A 93 -2.36 -20.04 2.56
N ILE A 94 -1.52 -20.88 1.97
CA ILE A 94 -0.43 -20.44 1.09
C ILE A 94 -0.62 -21.00 -0.31
N SER A 95 -0.52 -20.14 -1.32
CA SER A 95 -0.41 -20.49 -2.73
C SER A 95 0.90 -19.96 -3.29
N TYR A 96 1.53 -20.72 -4.15
CA TYR A 96 2.71 -20.32 -4.90
C TYR A 96 2.43 -20.42 -6.39
N VAL A 97 2.68 -19.33 -7.09
CA VAL A 97 2.56 -19.23 -8.56
C VAL A 97 3.82 -18.61 -9.14
N GLN A 98 4.21 -19.07 -10.31
CA GLN A 98 5.39 -18.54 -11.01
C GLN A 98 4.97 -17.90 -12.33
N TYR A 99 5.42 -16.66 -12.53
CA TYR A 99 5.21 -15.88 -13.75
C TYR A 99 6.56 -15.55 -14.38
N ASP A 100 6.97 -16.33 -15.36
CA ASP A 100 8.20 -16.11 -16.11
C ASP A 100 7.96 -15.08 -17.23
N ILE A 101 7.79 -13.83 -16.81
CA ILE A 101 7.51 -12.68 -17.67
C ILE A 101 8.51 -11.56 -17.38
N PRO A 102 8.73 -10.62 -18.32
CA PRO A 102 9.45 -9.39 -18.02
C PRO A 102 8.85 -8.70 -16.81
N PHE A 103 9.70 -8.15 -15.93
CA PHE A 103 9.21 -7.50 -14.72
C PHE A 103 8.19 -6.41 -15.03
N ASN A 104 7.02 -6.58 -14.47
CA ASN A 104 5.94 -5.59 -14.46
C ASN A 104 5.13 -5.81 -13.18
N PHE A 105 5.28 -4.89 -12.23
CA PHE A 105 4.61 -4.98 -10.93
C PHE A 105 3.08 -5.09 -11.08
N SER A 106 2.51 -4.28 -11.98
CA SER A 106 1.07 -4.26 -12.21
C SER A 106 0.58 -5.59 -12.79
N THR A 107 1.24 -6.09 -13.83
CA THR A 107 0.86 -7.37 -14.48
C THR A 107 0.98 -8.54 -13.51
N ILE A 108 2.07 -8.63 -12.73
CA ILE A 108 2.27 -9.73 -11.77
C ILE A 108 1.16 -9.74 -10.71
N ASN A 109 0.82 -8.58 -10.15
CA ASN A 109 -0.25 -8.48 -9.17
C ASN A 109 -1.61 -8.79 -9.78
N ASN A 110 -1.94 -8.24 -10.96
CA ASN A 110 -3.21 -8.51 -11.65
C ASN A 110 -3.38 -10.00 -11.96
N MET A 111 -2.34 -10.66 -12.50
CA MET A 111 -2.37 -12.10 -12.77
C MET A 111 -2.61 -12.89 -11.49
N ALA A 112 -1.89 -12.58 -10.41
CA ALA A 112 -2.04 -13.29 -9.14
C ALA A 112 -3.44 -13.11 -8.53
N VAL A 113 -4.03 -11.92 -8.63
CA VAL A 113 -5.41 -11.66 -8.20
C VAL A 113 -6.41 -12.44 -9.05
N ASN A 114 -6.26 -12.42 -10.36
CA ASN A 114 -7.17 -13.11 -11.28
C ASN A 114 -7.13 -14.63 -11.10
N ASP A 115 -5.93 -15.22 -10.97
CA ASP A 115 -5.74 -16.66 -10.74
C ASP A 115 -6.33 -17.14 -9.41
N HIS A 116 -6.54 -16.21 -8.45
CA HIS A 116 -7.08 -16.51 -7.12
C HIS A 116 -8.46 -15.89 -6.88
N SER A 117 -9.17 -15.47 -7.92
CA SER A 117 -10.52 -14.91 -7.83
C SER A 117 -11.54 -15.86 -7.16
N ASN A 118 -11.31 -17.18 -7.24
CA ASN A 118 -12.12 -18.21 -6.60
C ASN A 118 -12.04 -18.22 -5.06
N VAL A 119 -11.10 -17.51 -4.45
CA VAL A 119 -11.04 -17.32 -2.99
C VAL A 119 -12.25 -16.56 -2.49
N ASN A 120 -12.91 -15.76 -3.34
CA ASN A 120 -14.03 -14.88 -2.99
C ASN A 120 -13.66 -14.01 -1.78
N ALA A 121 -12.53 -13.31 -1.89
CA ALA A 121 -12.03 -12.45 -0.83
C ALA A 121 -12.93 -11.21 -0.65
N ASP A 122 -13.09 -10.76 0.59
CA ASP A 122 -13.70 -9.45 0.89
C ASP A 122 -12.71 -8.32 0.60
N TYR A 123 -11.44 -8.55 0.93
CA TYR A 123 -10.36 -7.56 0.83
C TYR A 123 -9.13 -8.14 0.14
N LEU A 124 -8.37 -7.24 -0.47
CA LEU A 124 -7.11 -7.50 -1.13
C LEU A 124 -6.02 -6.62 -0.49
N LEU A 125 -4.92 -7.23 -0.10
CA LEU A 125 -3.70 -6.55 0.32
C LEU A 125 -2.59 -6.79 -0.71
N LEU A 126 -2.16 -5.74 -1.38
CA LEU A 126 -0.90 -5.74 -2.11
C LEU A 126 0.22 -5.50 -1.10
N LEU A 127 1.18 -6.40 -1.01
CA LEU A 127 2.24 -6.36 -0.01
C LEU A 127 3.60 -6.68 -0.63
N ASN A 128 4.57 -5.78 -0.48
CA ASN A 128 5.94 -6.08 -0.91
C ASN A 128 6.55 -7.18 -0.04
N ASN A 129 7.42 -7.99 -0.65
CA ASN A 129 8.07 -9.11 0.02
C ASN A 129 9.13 -8.71 1.07
N ASP A 130 9.49 -7.43 1.13
CA ASP A 130 10.51 -6.88 2.03
C ASP A 130 9.91 -5.95 3.10
N VAL A 131 8.67 -6.21 3.47
CA VAL A 131 7.95 -5.54 4.56
C VAL A 131 8.02 -6.38 5.84
N GLU A 132 8.23 -5.72 6.99
CA GLU A 132 8.17 -6.30 8.33
C GLU A 132 7.07 -5.66 9.15
N PHE A 133 6.23 -6.47 9.77
CA PHE A 133 5.18 -6.02 10.68
C PHE A 133 5.79 -5.65 12.04
N LEU A 134 5.37 -4.54 12.61
CA LEU A 134 5.82 -4.09 13.94
C LEU A 134 4.83 -4.45 15.05
N GLU A 135 3.55 -4.37 14.76
CA GLU A 135 2.47 -4.70 15.68
C GLU A 135 1.85 -6.06 15.31
N PRO A 136 1.46 -6.87 16.30
CA PRO A 136 0.92 -8.21 16.04
C PRO A 136 -0.51 -8.20 15.48
N ASP A 137 -1.22 -7.10 15.56
CA ASP A 137 -2.61 -6.94 15.13
C ASP A 137 -2.78 -6.00 13.91
N SER A 138 -1.68 -5.73 13.19
CA SER A 138 -1.65 -4.80 12.06
C SER A 138 -2.72 -5.11 11.00
N LEU A 139 -2.84 -6.37 10.60
CA LEU A 139 -3.84 -6.78 9.59
C LEU A 139 -5.26 -6.62 10.12
N LEU A 140 -5.48 -7.00 11.36
CA LEU A 140 -6.77 -6.88 12.02
C LEU A 140 -7.21 -5.43 12.12
N GLN A 141 -6.31 -4.53 12.51
CA GLN A 141 -6.58 -3.09 12.57
C GLN A 141 -6.89 -2.51 11.20
N MET A 142 -6.10 -2.81 10.17
CA MET A 142 -6.32 -2.31 8.81
C MET A 142 -7.67 -2.79 8.24
N VAL A 143 -7.99 -4.08 8.37
CA VAL A 143 -9.26 -4.63 7.87
C VAL A 143 -10.43 -4.10 8.67
N SER A 144 -10.30 -3.94 9.99
CA SER A 144 -11.33 -3.29 10.82
C SER A 144 -11.60 -1.86 10.38
N PHE A 145 -10.54 -1.10 10.13
CA PHE A 145 -10.69 0.29 9.67
C PHE A 145 -11.48 0.36 8.36
N ILE A 146 -11.05 -0.36 7.31
CA ILE A 146 -11.73 -0.30 6.01
C ILE A 146 -13.15 -0.87 6.06
N SER A 147 -13.40 -1.87 6.91
CA SER A 147 -14.74 -2.44 7.10
C SER A 147 -15.73 -1.46 7.72
N ASN A 148 -15.25 -0.61 8.63
CA ASN A 148 -16.06 0.41 9.29
C ASN A 148 -16.14 1.72 8.50
N ASN A 149 -15.38 1.83 7.42
CA ASN A 149 -15.33 3.01 6.55
C ASN A 149 -15.55 2.60 5.09
N PRO A 150 -16.76 2.22 4.66
CA PRO A 150 -17.04 1.66 3.33
C PRO A 150 -16.74 2.62 2.17
N ASP A 151 -16.68 3.92 2.44
CA ASP A 151 -16.26 4.94 1.47
C ASP A 151 -14.71 5.02 1.32
N CYS A 152 -13.95 4.32 2.17
CA CYS A 152 -12.51 4.15 2.01
C CYS A 152 -12.23 3.06 0.96
N GLY A 153 -11.83 3.45 -0.24
CA GLY A 153 -11.56 2.50 -1.32
C GLY A 153 -10.12 2.00 -1.36
N ALA A 154 -9.18 2.73 -0.73
CA ALA A 154 -7.80 2.28 -0.58
C ALA A 154 -7.22 2.78 0.75
N LEU A 155 -6.53 1.89 1.46
CA LEU A 155 -5.94 2.15 2.76
C LEU A 155 -4.47 1.79 2.77
N GLY A 156 -3.62 2.74 3.15
CA GLY A 156 -2.21 2.52 3.47
C GLY A 156 -1.93 2.59 4.96
N CYS A 157 -0.69 2.36 5.32
CA CYS A 157 -0.17 2.52 6.67
C CYS A 157 1.15 3.30 6.66
N THR A 158 1.71 3.55 7.85
CA THR A 158 3.04 4.15 7.98
C THR A 158 4.11 3.15 7.59
N LEU A 159 5.01 3.53 6.66
CA LEU A 159 6.21 2.74 6.41
C LEU A 159 7.44 3.49 6.92
N LEU A 160 8.30 2.75 7.59
CA LEU A 160 9.56 3.23 8.15
C LEU A 160 10.73 2.55 7.44
N TYR A 161 11.84 3.25 7.37
CA TYR A 161 13.13 2.65 7.04
C TYR A 161 13.62 1.71 8.17
N PRO A 162 14.60 0.83 7.93
CA PRO A 162 15.18 0.00 8.98
C PRO A 162 15.75 0.79 10.16
N ASP A 163 16.16 2.04 9.95
CA ASP A 163 16.62 2.96 11.00
C ASP A 163 15.46 3.71 11.71
N ARG A 164 14.23 3.30 11.46
CA ARG A 164 13.01 3.85 12.05
C ARG A 164 12.65 5.28 11.63
N ARG A 165 13.34 5.86 10.66
CA ARG A 165 12.90 7.12 10.05
C ARG A 165 11.74 6.88 9.09
N ILE A 166 10.93 7.92 8.91
CA ILE A 166 9.79 7.89 7.99
C ILE A 166 10.25 7.59 6.56
N GLN A 167 9.70 6.56 5.96
CA GLN A 167 9.82 6.30 4.53
C GLN A 167 8.59 6.77 3.78
N HIS A 168 7.41 6.42 4.30
CA HIS A 168 6.12 6.78 3.72
C HIS A 168 5.09 7.04 4.80
N LEU A 169 4.39 8.16 4.68
CA LEU A 169 3.12 8.43 5.38
C LEU A 169 1.98 8.47 4.37
N PHE A 170 2.19 9.15 3.26
CA PHE A 170 1.26 9.25 2.13
C PHE A 170 1.99 9.78 0.88
N ILE A 171 1.32 9.77 -0.26
CA ILE A 171 1.83 10.38 -1.48
C ILE A 171 1.07 11.68 -1.75
N SER A 172 1.82 12.78 -1.84
CA SER A 172 1.32 14.06 -2.35
C SER A 172 1.33 14.03 -3.87
N VAL A 173 0.16 13.79 -4.46
CA VAL A 173 -0.01 13.71 -5.91
C VAL A 173 0.29 15.06 -6.58
N GLY A 174 1.02 15.04 -7.69
CA GLY A 174 1.39 16.22 -8.47
C GLY A 174 2.50 17.06 -7.84
N VAL A 175 3.23 16.51 -6.87
CA VAL A 175 4.43 17.11 -6.27
C VAL A 175 5.65 16.46 -6.90
N LYS A 176 6.70 17.25 -7.17
CA LYS A 176 7.86 16.87 -7.98
C LYS A 176 7.42 16.46 -9.39
N ILE A 177 7.54 15.18 -9.75
CA ILE A 177 7.17 14.70 -11.08
C ILE A 177 5.71 14.26 -11.08
N VAL A 178 5.35 13.20 -10.40
CA VAL A 178 3.98 12.65 -10.36
C VAL A 178 3.45 12.63 -8.93
N GLY A 179 4.31 12.31 -7.98
CA GLY A 179 4.00 12.24 -6.56
C GLY A 179 5.27 12.23 -5.72
N ALA A 180 5.16 12.69 -4.49
CA ALA A 180 6.25 12.73 -3.53
C ALA A 180 5.80 12.18 -2.18
N HIS A 181 6.77 11.74 -1.37
CA HIS A 181 6.55 11.23 -0.01
C HIS A 181 6.95 12.32 1.00
N PRO A 182 6.01 13.15 1.48
CA PRO A 182 6.31 14.15 2.50
C PRO A 182 6.88 13.51 3.76
N PHE A 183 7.75 14.25 4.43
CA PHE A 183 8.45 13.81 5.66
C PHE A 183 9.44 12.66 5.49
N LYS A 184 9.65 12.15 4.30
CA LYS A 184 10.66 11.10 4.03
C LYS A 184 12.00 11.47 4.68
N GLY A 185 12.56 10.52 5.46
CA GLY A 185 13.83 10.66 6.19
C GLY A 185 13.75 11.45 7.50
N LYS A 186 12.57 11.95 7.90
CA LYS A 186 12.37 12.57 9.22
C LYS A 186 12.26 11.50 10.31
N GLU A 187 12.54 11.90 11.54
CA GLU A 187 12.28 11.08 12.72
C GLU A 187 10.77 10.80 12.84
N TYR A 188 10.44 9.56 13.18
CA TYR A 188 9.07 9.16 13.44
C TYR A 188 8.77 9.25 14.94
N ASN A 189 7.77 10.03 15.30
CA ASN A 189 7.28 10.13 16.66
C ASN A 189 5.77 9.80 16.68
N PRO A 190 5.37 8.59 17.12
CA PRO A 190 3.96 8.16 17.10
C PRO A 190 3.05 9.00 18.01
N ASP A 191 3.61 9.72 19.00
CA ASP A 191 2.85 10.57 19.92
C ASP A 191 2.43 11.92 19.31
N GLU A 192 3.01 12.26 18.15
CA GLU A 192 2.57 13.47 17.46
C GLU A 192 1.21 13.24 16.77
N VAL A 193 0.30 14.18 16.93
CA VAL A 193 -1.07 14.15 16.35
C VAL A 193 -1.10 13.79 14.86
N TRP A 194 -0.04 14.09 14.15
CA TRP A 194 0.12 13.80 12.73
C TRP A 194 0.28 12.34 12.40
N TYR A 195 0.85 11.57 13.30
CA TYR A 195 1.16 10.18 13.14
C TYR A 195 0.17 9.28 13.89
N SER A 196 -0.81 9.90 14.58
CA SER A 196 -1.75 9.19 15.44
C SER A 196 -3.20 9.16 14.94
N GLN A 197 -3.52 9.96 13.91
CA GLN A 197 -4.89 10.05 13.40
C GLN A 197 -4.98 9.62 11.93
N PRO A 198 -6.02 8.84 11.54
CA PRO A 198 -6.28 8.52 10.14
C PRO A 198 -6.43 9.78 9.30
N ARG A 199 -6.01 9.70 8.03
CA ARG A 199 -6.04 10.84 7.11
C ARG A 199 -6.52 10.44 5.74
N VAL A 200 -7.38 11.27 5.17
CA VAL A 200 -7.68 11.24 3.74
C VAL A 200 -6.52 11.88 2.98
N VAL A 201 -6.03 11.19 1.97
CA VAL A 201 -4.82 11.54 1.22
C VAL A 201 -5.02 11.42 -0.28
N GLY A 202 -4.12 12.02 -1.06
CA GLY A 202 -4.17 11.91 -2.51
C GLY A 202 -3.86 10.51 -3.03
N ALA A 203 -2.88 9.84 -2.42
CA ALA A 203 -2.53 8.45 -2.72
C ALA A 203 -1.71 7.83 -1.58
N THR A 204 -1.64 6.50 -1.58
CA THR A 204 -0.76 5.69 -0.73
C THR A 204 0.09 4.76 -1.58
N THR A 205 1.12 4.15 -0.98
CA THR A 205 2.06 3.29 -1.71
C THR A 205 1.56 1.86 -1.89
N GLY A 206 1.86 1.25 -3.03
CA GLY A 206 1.60 -0.16 -3.30
C GLY A 206 2.44 -1.15 -2.48
N ALA A 207 3.39 -0.67 -1.66
CA ALA A 207 4.20 -1.55 -0.81
C ALA A 207 3.39 -2.22 0.31
N ALA A 208 2.30 -1.56 0.78
CA ALA A 208 1.31 -2.12 1.70
C ALA A 208 -0.04 -1.39 1.46
N LEU A 209 -0.81 -1.85 0.50
CA LEU A 209 -2.07 -1.24 0.10
C LEU A 209 -3.22 -2.22 0.27
N LEU A 210 -4.15 -1.87 1.16
CA LEU A 210 -5.39 -2.63 1.39
C LEU A 210 -6.55 -1.95 0.64
N THR A 211 -7.36 -2.76 -0.03
CA THR A 211 -8.57 -2.31 -0.74
C THR A 211 -9.67 -3.38 -0.64
N SER A 212 -10.93 -3.05 -0.93
CA SER A 212 -11.92 -4.10 -1.12
C SER A 212 -11.62 -4.86 -2.43
N PHE A 213 -11.90 -6.16 -2.44
CA PHE A 213 -11.69 -6.98 -3.64
C PHE A 213 -12.59 -6.48 -4.79
N GLN A 214 -13.80 -6.04 -4.47
CA GLN A 214 -14.74 -5.48 -5.44
C GLN A 214 -14.22 -4.17 -6.05
N ASP A 215 -13.71 -3.24 -5.24
CA ASP A 215 -13.16 -1.97 -5.75
C ASP A 215 -11.97 -2.22 -6.70
N TYR A 216 -11.13 -3.23 -6.39
CA TYR A 216 -10.03 -3.61 -7.27
C TYR A 216 -10.54 -4.10 -8.63
N GLN A 217 -11.61 -4.89 -8.63
CA GLN A 217 -12.25 -5.36 -9.87
C GLN A 217 -12.92 -4.21 -10.63
N ASP A 218 -13.65 -3.35 -9.93
CA ASP A 218 -14.41 -2.24 -10.54
C ASP A 218 -13.52 -1.24 -11.28
N VAL A 219 -12.27 -1.09 -10.84
CA VAL A 219 -11.27 -0.22 -11.49
C VAL A 219 -10.33 -0.99 -12.44
N ASP A 220 -10.61 -2.27 -12.72
CA ASP A 220 -9.78 -3.12 -13.59
C ASP A 220 -8.32 -3.21 -13.11
N GLY A 221 -8.14 -3.42 -11.79
CA GLY A 221 -6.86 -3.65 -11.14
C GLY A 221 -5.83 -2.52 -11.33
N LEU A 222 -4.55 -2.88 -11.39
CA LEU A 222 -3.45 -1.96 -11.68
C LEU A 222 -3.29 -1.76 -13.18
N ASP A 223 -2.86 -0.56 -13.61
CA ASP A 223 -2.59 -0.27 -15.01
C ASP A 223 -1.24 -0.87 -15.45
N GLU A 224 -1.28 -1.86 -16.33
CA GLU A 224 -0.09 -2.62 -16.77
C GLU A 224 0.88 -1.82 -17.64
N LYS A 225 0.50 -0.62 -18.09
CA LYS A 225 1.42 0.34 -18.73
C LYS A 225 2.33 1.03 -17.72
N LEU A 226 2.06 0.88 -16.43
CA LEU A 226 2.87 1.36 -15.32
C LEU A 226 3.57 0.16 -14.67
N ALA A 227 4.67 -0.26 -15.27
CA ALA A 227 5.37 -1.49 -14.88
C ALA A 227 6.20 -1.33 -13.61
N THR A 228 6.79 -0.14 -13.39
CA THR A 228 7.81 0.09 -12.36
C THR A 228 7.47 1.22 -11.40
N SER A 229 6.68 2.20 -11.81
CA SER A 229 6.41 3.40 -11.02
C SER A 229 5.00 3.92 -11.24
N TYR A 230 4.46 4.61 -10.22
CA TYR A 230 3.20 5.35 -10.26
C TYR A 230 1.92 4.50 -10.42
N GLN A 231 2.02 3.18 -10.44
CA GLN A 231 0.86 2.28 -10.46
C GLN A 231 -0.02 2.44 -9.22
N ASP A 232 0.58 2.76 -8.10
CA ASP A 232 -0.11 3.07 -6.85
C ASP A 232 -0.84 4.43 -6.90
N VAL A 233 -0.21 5.45 -7.47
CA VAL A 233 -0.86 6.75 -7.71
C VAL A 233 -2.03 6.59 -8.68
N ASP A 234 -1.82 5.87 -9.79
CA ASP A 234 -2.87 5.59 -10.78
C ASP A 234 -4.05 4.87 -10.14
N TYR A 235 -3.77 3.82 -9.37
CA TYR A 235 -4.80 3.05 -8.66
C TYR A 235 -5.61 3.93 -7.72
N CYS A 236 -4.94 4.73 -6.89
CA CYS A 236 -5.61 5.66 -5.98
C CYS A 236 -6.49 6.70 -6.71
N LEU A 237 -6.04 7.19 -7.87
CA LEU A 237 -6.84 8.10 -8.68
C LEU A 237 -8.07 7.39 -9.30
N LYS A 238 -7.95 6.12 -9.72
CA LYS A 238 -9.08 5.32 -10.19
C LYS A 238 -10.11 5.08 -9.07
N ILE A 239 -9.65 4.81 -7.86
CA ILE A 239 -10.52 4.70 -6.66
C ILE A 239 -11.30 6.00 -6.42
N GLN A 240 -10.68 7.16 -6.58
CA GLN A 240 -11.36 8.44 -6.43
C GLN A 240 -12.42 8.67 -7.52
N GLU A 241 -12.28 8.08 -8.72
CA GLU A 241 -13.34 8.11 -9.75
C GLU A 241 -14.60 7.32 -9.35
N LEU A 242 -14.48 6.37 -8.42
CA LEU A 242 -15.62 5.68 -7.81
C LEU A 242 -16.32 6.52 -6.71
N ASN A 243 -15.92 7.79 -6.53
CA ASN A 243 -16.34 8.66 -5.42
C ASN A 243 -15.97 8.11 -4.04
N LYS A 244 -14.92 7.30 -3.97
CA LYS A 244 -14.33 6.81 -2.72
C LYS A 244 -13.07 7.61 -2.39
N TYR A 245 -12.71 7.64 -1.11
CA TYR A 245 -11.48 8.28 -0.69
C TYR A 245 -10.35 7.27 -0.46
N VAL A 246 -9.13 7.77 -0.49
CA VAL A 246 -7.91 7.07 -0.10
C VAL A 246 -7.49 7.55 1.28
N ALA A 247 -7.14 6.64 2.16
CA ALA A 247 -6.69 6.99 3.51
C ALA A 247 -5.36 6.34 3.88
N VAL A 248 -4.73 6.88 4.90
CA VAL A 248 -3.64 6.23 5.63
C VAL A 248 -4.05 6.08 7.09
N TYR A 249 -3.87 4.87 7.63
CA TYR A 249 -4.13 4.54 9.01
C TYR A 249 -2.80 4.43 9.80
N PRO A 250 -2.46 5.44 10.60
CA PRO A 250 -1.17 5.49 11.28
C PRO A 250 -1.12 4.62 12.55
N GLY A 251 -2.23 4.00 12.96
CA GLY A 251 -2.24 2.99 14.03
C GLY A 251 -1.45 1.73 13.71
N VAL A 252 -1.08 1.58 12.42
CA VAL A 252 -0.21 0.49 11.95
C VAL A 252 1.04 1.08 11.34
N SER A 253 2.20 0.55 11.75
CA SER A 253 3.49 0.85 11.17
C SER A 253 4.23 -0.42 10.75
N MET A 254 4.98 -0.35 9.65
CA MET A 254 5.76 -1.46 9.13
C MET A 254 7.14 -0.96 8.72
N ILE A 255 8.16 -1.81 8.80
CA ILE A 255 9.46 -1.52 8.18
C ILE A 255 9.41 -1.99 6.73
N HIS A 256 9.88 -1.15 5.81
CA HIS A 256 10.05 -1.51 4.42
C HIS A 256 11.52 -1.32 4.04
N HIS A 257 12.17 -2.42 3.68
CA HIS A 257 13.62 -2.43 3.47
C HIS A 257 14.05 -1.70 2.19
N GLU A 258 13.11 -1.47 1.25
CA GLU A 258 13.38 -0.83 -0.04
C GLU A 258 14.61 -1.48 -0.71
N THR A 259 14.57 -2.81 -0.83
CA THR A 259 15.66 -3.56 -1.46
C THR A 259 15.84 -3.11 -2.90
N VAL A 260 17.00 -2.58 -3.17
CA VAL A 260 17.39 -1.75 -4.32
C VAL A 260 17.23 -2.50 -5.65
N THR A 261 16.05 -2.44 -6.23
CA THR A 261 15.86 -2.81 -7.64
C THR A 261 15.38 -1.64 -8.48
N ARG A 262 15.13 -0.48 -7.85
CA ARG A 262 14.61 0.71 -8.54
C ARG A 262 15.75 1.47 -9.20
N ALA A 263 15.63 1.74 -10.51
CA ALA A 263 16.53 2.64 -11.19
C ALA A 263 16.49 4.04 -10.53
N PRO A 264 17.64 4.73 -10.38
CA PRO A 264 17.68 6.05 -9.75
C PRO A 264 16.93 7.12 -10.57
N GLU A 265 16.80 6.92 -11.88
CA GLU A 265 16.13 7.84 -12.79
C GLU A 265 14.67 7.45 -13.03
N PRO A 266 13.76 8.43 -13.15
CA PRO A 266 12.36 8.16 -13.48
C PRO A 266 12.22 7.50 -14.85
N ASN A 267 11.29 6.57 -14.98
CA ASN A 267 10.87 6.07 -16.28
C ASN A 267 10.01 7.13 -16.98
N TRP A 268 10.63 7.90 -17.88
CA TRP A 268 9.95 9.01 -18.57
C TRP A 268 8.79 8.58 -19.46
N ASN A 269 8.75 7.32 -19.92
CA ASN A 269 7.59 6.78 -20.64
C ASN A 269 6.39 6.64 -19.72
N GLU A 270 6.60 6.12 -18.51
CA GLU A 270 5.54 6.01 -17.49
C GLU A 270 5.11 7.39 -16.99
N VAL A 271 6.05 8.33 -16.81
CA VAL A 271 5.73 9.75 -16.50
C VAL A 271 4.85 10.35 -17.57
N SER A 272 5.24 10.24 -18.84
CA SER A 272 4.45 10.78 -19.95
C SER A 272 3.08 10.13 -20.04
N TYR A 273 3.02 8.81 -19.82
CA TYR A 273 1.77 8.07 -19.84
C TYR A 273 0.79 8.54 -18.76
N ILE A 274 1.24 8.64 -17.51
CA ILE A 274 0.36 9.03 -16.39
C ILE A 274 -0.11 10.49 -16.51
N TYR A 275 0.74 11.39 -17.05
CA TYR A 275 0.34 12.76 -17.35
C TYR A 275 -0.70 12.83 -18.46
N ASN A 276 -0.56 12.02 -19.52
CA ASN A 276 -1.55 11.95 -20.59
C ASN A 276 -2.89 11.38 -20.10
N LYS A 277 -2.84 10.39 -19.19
CA LYS A 277 -4.04 9.76 -18.63
C LYS A 277 -4.80 10.70 -17.69
N TRP A 278 -4.11 11.35 -16.75
CA TRP A 278 -4.74 12.09 -15.65
C TRP A 278 -4.71 13.61 -15.81
N GLY A 279 -3.79 14.15 -16.58
CA GLY A 279 -3.74 15.56 -16.93
C GLY A 279 -3.82 16.49 -15.73
N SER A 280 -4.86 17.32 -15.70
CA SER A 280 -5.07 18.30 -14.64
C SER A 280 -5.35 17.68 -13.25
N LYS A 281 -5.80 16.43 -13.14
CA LYS A 281 -6.04 15.76 -11.85
C LYS A 281 -4.74 15.57 -11.07
N LEU A 282 -3.60 15.39 -11.75
CA LEU A 282 -2.29 15.38 -11.07
C LEU A 282 -1.93 16.75 -10.48
N THR A 283 -2.30 17.84 -11.14
CA THR A 283 -1.85 19.19 -10.78
C THR A 283 -2.86 20.00 -10.00
N LYS A 284 -4.14 19.62 -10.04
CA LYS A 284 -5.26 20.32 -9.38
C LYS A 284 -6.00 19.41 -8.38
N ASN A 285 -5.29 18.49 -7.73
CA ASN A 285 -5.93 17.65 -6.73
C ASN A 285 -6.24 18.43 -5.45
N ASN A 286 -7.34 18.04 -4.78
CA ASN A 286 -7.84 18.71 -3.58
C ASN A 286 -7.06 18.36 -2.30
N TYR A 287 -6.10 17.43 -2.38
CA TYR A 287 -5.33 16.94 -1.25
C TYR A 287 -3.99 17.64 -1.08
N PHE A 288 -3.68 18.63 -1.93
CA PHE A 288 -2.45 19.41 -1.84
C PHE A 288 -2.75 20.91 -1.79
N SER A 289 -2.38 21.55 -0.70
CA SER A 289 -2.60 22.99 -0.53
C SER A 289 -1.75 23.81 -1.49
N SER A 290 -2.36 24.78 -2.20
CA SER A 290 -1.67 25.72 -3.08
C SER A 290 -0.65 26.62 -2.35
N ARG A 291 -0.64 26.61 -1.00
CA ARG A 291 0.34 27.33 -0.19
C ARG A 291 1.73 26.69 -0.20
N PHE A 292 1.83 25.43 -0.62
CA PHE A 292 3.11 24.72 -0.74
C PHE A 292 3.56 24.64 -2.18
N THR A 293 4.88 24.76 -2.36
CA THR A 293 5.47 24.54 -3.69
C THR A 293 5.40 23.07 -4.10
N ARG A 294 5.08 22.82 -5.36
CA ARG A 294 5.09 21.47 -5.93
C ARG A 294 6.49 20.95 -6.28
N TRP A 295 7.50 21.80 -6.16
CA TRP A 295 8.88 21.46 -6.49
C TRP A 295 9.65 20.79 -5.38
N SER A 296 9.09 20.75 -4.16
CA SER A 296 9.74 20.17 -2.99
C SER A 296 8.82 19.20 -2.26
N GLU A 297 9.34 18.02 -1.91
CA GLU A 297 8.66 17.07 -1.02
C GLU A 297 8.74 17.51 0.47
N GLN A 298 9.51 18.54 0.80
CA GLN A 298 9.69 19.04 2.16
C GLN A 298 8.60 20.03 2.60
N LEU A 299 7.48 20.12 1.89
CA LEU A 299 6.38 21.04 2.20
C LEU A 299 6.83 22.50 2.36
N ALA A 300 7.70 22.95 1.48
CA ALA A 300 8.15 24.34 1.47
C ALA A 300 7.03 25.28 0.99
N LEU A 301 6.86 26.42 1.65
CA LEU A 301 5.88 27.42 1.25
C LEU A 301 6.21 27.99 -0.15
N THR A 302 5.17 28.28 -0.92
CA THR A 302 5.30 29.09 -2.13
C THR A 302 5.63 30.52 -1.74
N LEU A 303 6.73 31.07 -2.25
CA LEU A 303 7.12 32.45 -2.06
C LEU A 303 6.29 33.38 -2.93
#